data_6c90c589f8d937281a32c385fc2c3bd5
#
_entry.id   6c90c589f8d937281a32c385fc2c3bd5
#
_cell.length_a   1.000
_cell.length_b   1.000
_cell.length_c   1.000
_cell.angle_alpha   90.00
_cell.angle_beta   90.00
_cell.angle_gamma   90.00
#
_symmetry.space_group_name_H-M   'P 1'
#
loop_
_entity.id
_entity.type
_entity.pdbx_description
1 polymer ?
#
loop_
_entity_poly.entity_id
_entity_poly.type
_entity_poly.pdbx_seq_one_letter_code
_entity_poly.pdbx_strand_id
1 'polypeptide(L)'
;MIRFAKSSLAVVAVAVALSACSSTTATPATLPATVDLEVRAVAGLKFDKSAYDATAGDIEIGYVNDDTIRHTLVVVEGDTKVGTLELKVNKRGDTDLGSINLPAGNYVLLCTVPGHQSMKADLTVK
;
A
#
# COMPACT_ATOMS: atom_id res chain seq x y z
N MET A 1 -9.43 74.46 39.35
CA MET A 1 -8.84 73.13 39.53
C MET A 1 -9.57 72.12 38.63
N ILE A 2 -8.96 71.76 37.55
CA ILE A 2 -9.53 70.84 36.55
C ILE A 2 -9.00 69.45 36.81
N ARG A 3 -9.88 68.48 37.16
CA ARG A 3 -9.55 67.09 37.31
C ARG A 3 -9.86 66.36 36.02
N PHE A 4 -8.80 65.91 35.34
CA PHE A 4 -8.91 65.02 34.18
C PHE A 4 -9.23 63.60 34.63
N ALA A 5 -10.36 63.10 34.27
CA ALA A 5 -10.69 61.70 34.40
C ALA A 5 -10.04 60.89 33.27
N LYS A 6 -9.19 59.94 33.60
CA LYS A 6 -8.59 58.98 32.67
C LYS A 6 -9.61 57.87 32.38
N SER A 7 -10.14 57.87 31.16
CA SER A 7 -10.93 56.74 30.67
C SER A 7 -9.99 55.65 30.18
N SER A 8 -9.99 54.53 30.88
CA SER A 8 -9.30 53.32 30.41
C SER A 8 -10.17 52.62 29.37
N LEU A 9 -9.66 52.57 28.13
CA LEU A 9 -10.21 51.71 27.09
C LEU A 9 -9.76 50.26 27.34
N ALA A 10 -10.70 49.42 27.68
CA ALA A 10 -10.46 47.98 27.69
C ALA A 10 -10.54 47.44 26.25
N VAL A 11 -9.42 47.01 25.74
CA VAL A 11 -9.34 46.29 24.46
C VAL A 11 -9.71 44.83 24.73
N VAL A 12 -10.89 44.40 24.29
CA VAL A 12 -11.30 43.00 24.27
C VAL A 12 -10.64 42.34 23.08
N ALA A 13 -9.62 41.57 23.31
CA ALA A 13 -9.02 40.68 22.30
C ALA A 13 -9.92 39.49 22.08
N VAL A 14 -10.66 39.46 20.96
CA VAL A 14 -11.38 38.24 20.52
C VAL A 14 -10.36 37.29 19.93
N ALA A 15 -10.03 36.23 20.66
CA ALA A 15 -9.24 35.11 20.16
C ALA A 15 -10.13 34.25 19.25
N VAL A 16 -9.98 34.39 17.95
CA VAL A 16 -10.56 33.47 16.98
C VAL A 16 -9.75 32.17 17.02
N ALA A 17 -10.29 31.16 17.69
CA ALA A 17 -9.75 29.81 17.61
C ALA A 17 -10.03 29.26 16.21
N LEU A 18 -9.02 29.25 15.35
CA LEU A 18 -9.06 28.45 14.12
C LEU A 18 -9.03 26.99 14.51
N SER A 19 -10.19 26.35 14.47
CA SER A 19 -10.28 24.89 14.49
C SER A 19 -9.63 24.37 13.20
N ALA A 20 -8.37 24.02 13.27
CA ALA A 20 -7.71 23.28 12.21
C ALA A 20 -8.35 21.87 12.17
N CYS A 21 -9.25 21.64 11.22
CA CYS A 21 -9.64 20.30 10.83
C CYS A 21 -8.38 19.63 10.28
N SER A 22 -7.68 18.85 11.10
CA SER A 22 -6.66 17.93 10.61
C SER A 22 -7.38 16.81 9.88
N SER A 23 -7.52 16.96 8.55
CA SER A 23 -7.81 15.82 7.70
C SER A 23 -6.61 14.88 7.83
N THR A 24 -6.78 13.76 8.52
CA THR A 24 -5.83 12.65 8.54
C THR A 24 -5.81 12.07 7.14
N THR A 25 -4.95 12.61 6.28
CA THR A 25 -4.59 11.98 5.02
C THR A 25 -3.85 10.70 5.44
N ALA A 26 -4.48 9.53 5.23
CA ALA A 26 -3.81 8.27 5.46
C ALA A 26 -2.53 8.27 4.62
N THR A 27 -1.37 8.16 5.27
CA THR A 27 -0.09 8.05 4.58
C THR A 27 -0.14 6.80 3.73
N PRO A 28 0.14 6.88 2.40
CA PRO A 28 0.19 5.69 1.57
C PRO A 28 1.17 4.69 2.16
N ALA A 29 0.80 3.42 2.20
CA ALA A 29 1.71 2.36 2.64
C ALA A 29 2.94 2.36 1.73
N THR A 30 4.12 2.51 2.32
CA THR A 30 5.39 2.65 1.61
C THR A 30 6.23 1.39 1.83
N LEU A 31 6.73 0.82 0.75
CA LEU A 31 7.67 -0.30 0.78
C LEU A 31 9.12 0.22 0.90
N PRO A 32 10.07 -0.60 1.41
CA PRO A 32 11.50 -0.29 1.36
C PRO A 32 11.99 -0.09 -0.07
N ALA A 33 13.02 0.75 -0.24
CA ALA A 33 13.63 1.00 -1.56
C ALA A 33 14.37 -0.23 -2.14
N THR A 34 14.57 -1.28 -1.35
CA THR A 34 15.24 -2.54 -1.75
C THR A 34 14.32 -3.50 -2.49
N VAL A 35 13.02 -3.22 -2.56
CA VAL A 35 12.06 -4.07 -3.26
C VAL A 35 12.30 -4.03 -4.76
N ASP A 36 12.48 -5.22 -5.36
CA ASP A 36 12.68 -5.38 -6.80
C ASP A 36 11.35 -5.34 -7.57
N LEU A 37 10.30 -5.84 -6.95
CA LEU A 37 8.96 -5.94 -7.53
C LEU A 37 7.89 -5.49 -6.54
N GLU A 38 7.25 -4.37 -6.81
CA GLU A 38 6.08 -3.90 -6.05
C GLU A 38 4.80 -4.38 -6.70
N VAL A 39 3.94 -5.03 -5.92
CA VAL A 39 2.61 -5.50 -6.33
C VAL A 39 1.58 -4.92 -5.37
N ARG A 40 0.48 -4.42 -5.89
CA ARG A 40 -0.60 -3.84 -5.08
C ARG A 40 -1.91 -4.57 -5.33
N ALA A 41 -2.60 -4.93 -4.25
CA ALA A 41 -3.98 -5.39 -4.31
C ALA A 41 -4.91 -4.18 -4.34
N VAL A 42 -5.76 -4.09 -5.34
CA VAL A 42 -6.72 -2.98 -5.48
C VAL A 42 -8.16 -3.49 -5.53
N ALA A 43 -9.11 -2.61 -5.31
CA ALA A 43 -10.52 -2.96 -5.33
C ALA A 43 -10.95 -3.64 -6.65
N GLY A 44 -11.83 -4.61 -6.56
CA GLY A 44 -12.35 -5.35 -7.70
C GLY A 44 -11.65 -6.69 -7.96
N LEU A 45 -11.02 -7.28 -6.94
CA LEU A 45 -10.34 -8.59 -6.99
C LEU A 45 -9.27 -8.63 -8.09
N LYS A 46 -8.37 -7.66 -8.08
CA LYS A 46 -7.29 -7.54 -9.06
C LYS A 46 -6.03 -6.91 -8.45
N PHE A 47 -4.91 -7.14 -9.10
CA PHE A 47 -3.69 -6.39 -8.87
C PHE A 47 -3.73 -5.05 -9.62
N ASP A 48 -2.89 -4.11 -9.23
CA ASP A 48 -2.81 -2.78 -9.86
C ASP A 48 -2.37 -2.85 -11.34
N LYS A 49 -1.68 -3.93 -11.72
CA LYS A 49 -1.27 -4.20 -13.10
C LYS A 49 -1.69 -5.60 -13.51
N SER A 50 -1.90 -5.79 -14.80
CA SER A 50 -2.17 -7.11 -15.40
C SER A 50 -0.89 -7.87 -15.75
N ALA A 51 0.25 -7.18 -15.82
CA ALA A 51 1.55 -7.75 -16.15
C ALA A 51 2.68 -7.02 -15.42
N TYR A 52 3.67 -7.78 -14.99
CA TYR A 52 4.88 -7.32 -14.31
C TYR A 52 6.12 -7.91 -14.97
N ASP A 53 7.24 -7.23 -14.81
CA ASP A 53 8.56 -7.70 -15.22
C ASP A 53 9.51 -7.72 -14.01
N ALA A 54 10.41 -8.69 -13.98
CA ALA A 54 11.49 -8.79 -13.01
C ALA A 54 12.74 -9.37 -13.64
N THR A 55 13.88 -9.22 -12.96
CA THR A 55 15.17 -9.80 -13.38
C THR A 55 15.37 -11.15 -12.71
N ALA A 56 15.85 -12.15 -13.47
CA ALA A 56 16.14 -13.49 -12.97
C ALA A 56 17.15 -13.46 -11.82
N GLY A 57 16.95 -14.37 -10.88
CA GLY A 57 17.71 -14.48 -9.64
C GLY A 57 16.83 -14.28 -8.42
N ASP A 58 17.42 -13.76 -7.35
CA ASP A 58 16.68 -13.42 -6.14
C ASP A 58 15.87 -12.15 -6.37
N ILE A 59 14.56 -12.24 -6.17
CA ILE A 59 13.61 -11.15 -6.37
C ILE A 59 12.94 -10.87 -5.02
N GLU A 60 13.14 -9.67 -4.49
CA GLU A 60 12.41 -9.20 -3.32
C GLU A 60 11.08 -8.60 -3.77
N ILE A 61 9.99 -9.25 -3.37
CA ILE A 61 8.63 -8.83 -3.70
C ILE A 61 8.02 -8.10 -2.52
N GLY A 62 7.57 -6.87 -2.74
CA GLY A 62 6.76 -6.12 -1.80
C GLY A 62 5.29 -6.15 -2.22
N TYR A 63 4.43 -6.50 -1.27
CA TYR A 63 2.99 -6.56 -1.48
C TYR A 63 2.27 -5.53 -0.61
N VAL A 64 1.41 -4.73 -1.23
CA VAL A 64 0.65 -3.67 -0.56
C VAL A 64 -0.84 -3.90 -0.74
N ASN A 65 -1.62 -3.70 0.30
CA ASN A 65 -3.08 -3.74 0.21
C ASN A 65 -3.68 -2.33 0.13
N ASP A 66 -4.17 -1.96 -1.03
CA ASP A 66 -4.97 -0.75 -1.24
C ASP A 66 -6.48 -1.01 -1.18
N ASP A 67 -6.87 -2.29 -1.03
CA ASP A 67 -8.26 -2.72 -0.86
C ASP A 67 -8.63 -2.84 0.63
N THR A 68 -9.90 -3.00 0.92
CA THR A 68 -10.43 -3.14 2.29
C THR A 68 -10.50 -4.59 2.78
N ILE A 69 -10.32 -5.56 1.89
CA ILE A 69 -10.40 -6.98 2.19
C ILE A 69 -9.02 -7.65 2.13
N ARG A 70 -8.96 -8.87 2.67
CA ARG A 70 -7.74 -9.66 2.70
C ARG A 70 -7.36 -10.19 1.32
N HIS A 71 -6.07 -10.17 1.03
CA HIS A 71 -5.47 -10.77 -0.16
C HIS A 71 -4.21 -11.54 0.17
N THR A 72 -3.85 -12.47 -0.71
CA THR A 72 -2.57 -13.20 -0.69
C THR A 72 -1.88 -13.05 -2.03
N LEU A 73 -0.60 -13.39 -2.08
CA LEU A 73 0.20 -13.43 -3.29
C LEU A 73 1.09 -14.66 -3.27
N VAL A 74 0.97 -15.48 -4.29
CA VAL A 74 1.89 -16.59 -4.59
C VAL A 74 2.34 -16.48 -6.04
N VAL A 75 3.45 -17.14 -6.36
CA VAL A 75 3.95 -17.28 -7.73
C VAL A 75 3.64 -18.69 -8.22
N VAL A 76 3.05 -18.79 -9.39
CA VAL A 76 2.77 -20.07 -10.05
C VAL A 76 3.38 -20.13 -11.44
N GLU A 77 3.76 -21.32 -11.86
CA GLU A 77 4.15 -21.66 -13.23
C GLU A 77 3.20 -22.73 -13.74
N GLY A 78 2.42 -22.40 -14.76
CA GLY A 78 1.26 -23.23 -15.12
C GLY A 78 0.29 -23.31 -13.95
N ASP A 79 -0.01 -24.54 -13.48
CA ASP A 79 -0.88 -24.80 -12.34
C ASP A 79 -0.11 -25.11 -11.03
N THR A 80 1.21 -24.97 -11.04
CA THR A 80 2.07 -25.34 -9.93
C THR A 80 2.62 -24.12 -9.21
N LYS A 81 2.43 -24.05 -7.89
CA LYS A 81 3.08 -23.04 -7.05
C LYS A 81 4.59 -23.20 -7.09
N VAL A 82 5.30 -22.12 -7.34
CA VAL A 82 6.76 -22.08 -7.34
C VAL A 82 7.28 -21.64 -5.99
N GLY A 83 8.17 -22.42 -5.40
CA GLY A 83 8.77 -22.11 -4.11
C GLY A 83 7.77 -22.13 -2.94
N THR A 84 8.16 -21.47 -1.86
CA THR A 84 7.37 -21.43 -0.60
C THR A 84 6.81 -20.04 -0.30
N LEU A 85 7.11 -19.05 -1.14
CA LEU A 85 6.65 -17.67 -0.92
C LEU A 85 5.14 -17.59 -0.90
N GLU A 86 4.61 -17.00 0.16
CA GLU A 86 3.22 -16.59 0.27
C GLU A 86 3.14 -15.29 1.07
N LEU A 87 2.78 -14.21 0.41
CA LEU A 87 2.58 -12.91 1.04
C LEU A 87 1.12 -12.72 1.41
N LYS A 88 0.87 -12.06 2.55
CA LYS A 88 -0.48 -11.89 3.13
C LYS A 88 -0.67 -10.46 3.59
N VAL A 89 -1.75 -9.86 3.10
CA VAL A 89 -2.17 -8.52 3.51
C VAL A 89 -3.66 -8.56 3.89
N ASN A 90 -4.01 -8.17 5.11
CA ASN A 90 -5.33 -8.44 5.68
C ASN A 90 -6.29 -7.27 5.60
N LYS A 91 -5.78 -6.05 5.56
CA LYS A 91 -6.58 -4.81 5.54
C LYS A 91 -5.87 -3.74 4.74
N ARG A 92 -6.57 -2.68 4.43
CA ARG A 92 -5.99 -1.52 3.73
C ARG A 92 -4.80 -0.95 4.50
N GLY A 93 -3.72 -0.72 3.79
CA GLY A 93 -2.46 -0.22 4.31
C GLY A 93 -1.50 -1.29 4.79
N ASP A 94 -1.91 -2.56 4.86
CA ASP A 94 -0.99 -3.65 5.17
C ASP A 94 0.04 -3.82 4.06
N THR A 95 1.25 -4.20 4.46
CA THR A 95 2.35 -4.57 3.58
C THR A 95 2.94 -5.90 4.03
N ASP A 96 3.46 -6.66 3.08
CA ASP A 96 4.23 -7.86 3.35
C ASP A 96 5.41 -7.93 2.37
N LEU A 97 6.49 -8.58 2.78
CA LEU A 97 7.74 -8.68 2.04
C LEU A 97 8.21 -10.13 2.00
N GLY A 98 8.78 -10.54 0.91
CA GLY A 98 9.43 -11.83 0.80
C GLY A 98 10.24 -11.96 -0.46
N SER A 99 11.21 -12.87 -0.43
CA SER A 99 12.11 -13.14 -1.55
C SER A 99 11.82 -14.49 -2.16
N ILE A 100 11.97 -14.56 -3.47
CA ILE A 100 11.89 -15.78 -4.25
C ILE A 100 13.00 -15.79 -5.31
N ASN A 101 13.65 -16.94 -5.50
CA ASN A 101 14.60 -17.12 -6.58
C ASN A 101 13.88 -17.70 -7.79
N LEU A 102 13.90 -16.98 -8.91
CA LEU A 102 13.25 -17.40 -10.15
C LEU A 102 14.24 -17.34 -11.31
N PRO A 103 14.38 -18.44 -12.08
CA PRO A 103 15.02 -18.38 -13.38
C PRO A 103 14.18 -17.58 -14.37
N ALA A 104 14.80 -17.15 -15.46
CA ALA A 104 14.09 -16.49 -16.57
C ALA A 104 12.95 -17.39 -17.06
N GLY A 105 11.77 -16.80 -17.25
CA GLY A 105 10.57 -17.52 -17.66
C GLY A 105 9.31 -16.71 -17.48
N ASN A 106 8.18 -17.35 -17.75
CA ASN A 106 6.84 -16.77 -17.60
C ASN A 106 6.12 -17.42 -16.43
N TYR A 107 5.65 -16.60 -15.52
CA TYR A 107 4.95 -16.98 -14.30
C TYR A 107 3.64 -16.22 -14.18
N VAL A 108 2.83 -16.60 -13.20
CA VAL A 108 1.61 -15.87 -12.83
C VAL A 108 1.65 -15.54 -11.35
N LEU A 109 1.34 -14.31 -11.01
CA LEU A 109 1.01 -13.89 -9.65
C LEU A 109 -0.46 -14.21 -9.40
N LEU A 110 -0.77 -14.88 -8.29
CA LEU A 110 -2.11 -15.38 -7.98
C LEU A 110 -2.48 -15.08 -6.54
N CYS A 111 -3.71 -14.64 -6.31
CA CYS A 111 -4.32 -14.62 -5.00
C CYS A 111 -5.00 -15.97 -4.70
N THR A 112 -4.70 -16.55 -3.54
CA THR A 112 -5.22 -17.86 -3.11
C THR A 112 -6.39 -17.77 -2.15
N VAL A 113 -6.88 -16.58 -1.83
CA VAL A 113 -8.08 -16.41 -0.98
C VAL A 113 -9.27 -17.06 -1.68
N PRO A 114 -10.05 -17.93 -1.01
CA PRO A 114 -11.25 -18.52 -1.60
C PRO A 114 -12.19 -17.46 -2.17
N GLY A 115 -12.63 -17.65 -3.41
CA GLY A 115 -13.46 -16.70 -4.13
C GLY A 115 -12.69 -15.62 -4.92
N HIS A 116 -11.37 -15.54 -4.77
CA HIS A 116 -10.52 -14.55 -5.45
C HIS A 116 -9.75 -15.12 -6.66
N GLN A 117 -10.13 -16.25 -7.21
CA GLN A 117 -9.38 -16.98 -8.25
C GLN A 117 -9.21 -16.20 -9.56
N SER A 118 -10.03 -15.18 -9.80
CA SER A 118 -9.86 -14.26 -10.94
C SER A 118 -8.74 -13.24 -10.75
N MET A 119 -8.24 -13.08 -9.51
CA MET A 119 -7.18 -12.13 -9.17
C MET A 119 -5.81 -12.71 -9.51
N LYS A 120 -5.33 -12.40 -10.69
CA LYS A 120 -4.05 -12.86 -11.23
C LYS A 120 -3.43 -11.83 -12.15
N ALA A 121 -2.12 -11.90 -12.32
CA ALA A 121 -1.35 -11.09 -13.25
C ALA A 121 -0.17 -11.89 -13.80
N ASP A 122 0.25 -11.59 -15.02
CA ASP A 122 1.43 -12.21 -15.62
C ASP A 122 2.71 -11.65 -14.99
N LEU A 123 3.72 -12.49 -14.83
CA LEU A 123 5.06 -12.09 -14.42
C LEU A 123 6.08 -12.66 -15.42
N THR A 124 6.77 -11.77 -16.11
CA THR A 124 7.86 -12.13 -17.00
C THR A 124 9.20 -11.88 -16.30
N VAL A 125 10.00 -12.92 -16.15
CA VAL A 125 11.34 -12.86 -15.57
C VAL A 125 12.37 -13.00 -16.69
N LYS A 126 13.31 -12.03 -16.78
CA LYS A 126 14.33 -11.94 -17.85
C LYS A 126 15.74 -12.03 -17.29
#